data_ee124ac3d4fb7c657653355c8d52b84c
#
_entry.id   ee124ac3d4fb7c657653355c8d52b84c
#
_cell.length_a   1.000
_cell.length_b   1.000
_cell.length_c   1.000
_cell.angle_alpha   90.00
_cell.angle_beta   90.00
_cell.angle_gamma   90.00
#
_symmetry.space_group_name_H-M   'P 1'
#
loop_
_entity.id
_entity.type
_entity.pdbx_description
1 polymer ?
#
loop_
_entity_poly.entity_id
_entity_poly.type
_entity_poly.pdbx_seq_one_letter_code
_entity_poly.pdbx_strand_id
1 'polypeptide(L)'
;GGLRDISAVRLLRSLARDTFAGRVRPEGERLEEAEEFLFRVRSVLHAIAGRDTNLLTHELQEAVSECLGVPGAGPRPRVEALMGEYFRHARGVTQALAWTRSVVRPPAPIAEPGRVTEHVAVGVDGVRFVEPSRAVAQPTVWLEAFEVAIANGYPVSDEVRSTIQEHV
;
A
#
# COMPACT_ATOMS: atom_id res chain seq x y z
N GLY A 1 -5.68 4.53 -1.73
CA GLY A 1 -5.27 5.25 -0.51
C GLY A 1 -5.70 6.71 -0.53
N GLY A 2 -6.57 7.10 0.37
CA GLY A 2 -7.04 8.47 0.46
C GLY A 2 -7.50 8.81 1.88
N LEU A 3 -8.09 10.03 2.05
CA LEU A 3 -8.52 10.54 3.36
C LEU A 3 -9.51 9.60 4.09
N ARG A 4 -10.41 8.93 3.36
CA ARG A 4 -11.33 7.94 3.93
C ARG A 4 -10.59 6.73 4.51
N ASP A 5 -9.52 6.30 3.84
CA ASP A 5 -8.73 5.16 4.29
C ASP A 5 -7.92 5.51 5.54
N ILE A 6 -7.42 6.74 5.65
CA ILE A 6 -6.78 7.25 6.87
C ILE A 6 -7.76 7.24 8.05
N SER A 7 -8.98 7.74 7.82
CA SER A 7 -10.04 7.71 8.84
C SER A 7 -10.39 6.27 9.25
N ALA A 8 -10.46 5.34 8.28
CA ALA A 8 -10.69 3.93 8.56
C ALA A 8 -9.56 3.30 9.37
N VAL A 9 -8.29 3.58 9.05
CA VAL A 9 -7.13 3.13 9.83
C VAL A 9 -7.22 3.61 11.28
N ARG A 10 -7.48 4.89 11.49
CA ARG A 10 -7.60 5.46 12.84
C ARG A 10 -8.74 4.85 13.63
N LEU A 11 -9.91 4.72 13.00
CA LEU A 11 -11.08 4.11 13.63
C LEU A 11 -10.81 2.66 14.04
N LEU A 12 -10.30 1.83 13.12
CA LEU A 12 -9.99 0.43 13.40
C LEU A 12 -8.98 0.29 14.53
N ARG A 13 -7.92 1.12 14.54
CA ARG A 13 -6.93 1.12 15.61
C ARG A 13 -7.47 1.59 16.95
N SER A 14 -8.41 2.53 16.95
CA SER A 14 -9.04 2.99 18.19
C SER A 14 -10.00 1.94 18.77
N LEU A 15 -10.77 1.26 17.93
CA LEU A 15 -11.71 0.21 18.34
C LEU A 15 -11.02 -1.07 18.82
N ALA A 16 -9.90 -1.42 18.22
CA ALA A 16 -9.15 -2.64 18.51
C ALA A 16 -7.82 -2.36 19.22
N ARG A 17 -7.77 -1.35 20.09
CA ARG A 17 -6.54 -0.83 20.71
C ARG A 17 -5.67 -1.94 21.31
N ASP A 18 -6.27 -2.86 22.03
CA ASP A 18 -5.55 -3.96 22.71
C ASP A 18 -4.91 -4.93 21.70
N THR A 19 -5.54 -5.12 20.54
CA THR A 19 -5.01 -5.96 19.45
C THR A 19 -3.73 -5.37 18.84
N PHE A 20 -3.58 -4.05 18.89
CA PHE A 20 -2.39 -3.35 18.38
C PHE A 20 -1.30 -3.14 19.45
N ALA A 21 -1.58 -3.44 20.72
CA ALA A 21 -0.61 -3.32 21.80
C ALA A 21 0.62 -4.19 21.53
N GLY A 22 1.81 -3.58 21.54
CA GLY A 22 3.08 -4.27 21.26
C GLY A 22 3.35 -4.64 19.81
N ARG A 23 2.46 -4.32 18.87
CA ARG A 23 2.71 -4.55 17.45
C ARG A 23 3.53 -3.43 16.84
N VAL A 24 4.58 -3.82 16.10
CA VAL A 24 5.41 -2.87 15.34
C VAL A 24 4.63 -2.42 14.10
N ARG A 25 4.53 -1.12 13.91
CA ARG A 25 3.93 -0.53 12.71
C ARG A 25 4.85 -0.73 11.51
N PRO A 26 4.28 -0.79 10.28
CA PRO A 26 5.10 -0.82 9.07
C PRO A 26 6.12 0.30 9.06
N GLU A 27 7.34 0.00 8.66
CA GLU A 27 8.40 0.98 8.50
C GLU A 27 7.98 2.06 7.48
N GLY A 28 8.26 3.33 7.80
CA GLY A 28 7.90 4.45 6.94
C GLY A 28 6.43 4.85 6.94
N GLU A 29 5.60 4.34 7.87
CA GLU A 29 4.21 4.81 8.01
C GLU A 29 4.19 6.29 8.46
N ARG A 30 3.63 7.15 7.60
CA ARG A 30 3.53 8.60 7.78
C ARG A 30 2.12 9.08 7.50
N LEU A 31 1.15 8.60 8.29
CA LEU A 31 -0.27 8.90 8.06
C LEU A 31 -0.60 10.39 8.24
N GLU A 32 0.04 11.05 9.19
CA GLU A 32 -0.17 12.47 9.45
C GLU A 32 0.32 13.33 8.28
N GLU A 33 1.51 13.04 7.75
CA GLU A 33 2.05 13.73 6.56
C GLU A 33 1.18 13.46 5.33
N ALA A 34 0.73 12.22 5.16
CA ALA A 34 -0.15 11.84 4.06
C ALA A 34 -1.51 12.56 4.14
N GLU A 35 -2.08 12.65 5.34
CA GLU A 35 -3.35 13.35 5.55
C GLU A 35 -3.22 14.84 5.23
N GLU A 36 -2.18 15.50 5.75
CA GLU A 36 -1.93 16.92 5.49
C GLU A 36 -1.77 17.17 3.99
N PHE A 37 -0.94 16.38 3.31
CA PHE A 37 -0.72 16.52 1.88
C PHE A 37 -2.00 16.31 1.08
N LEU A 38 -2.72 15.21 1.31
CA LEU A 38 -3.94 14.90 0.58
C LEU A 38 -5.06 15.91 0.86
N PHE A 39 -5.12 16.43 2.09
CA PHE A 39 -6.08 17.48 2.45
C PHE A 39 -5.76 18.80 1.73
N ARG A 40 -4.48 19.21 1.67
CA ARG A 40 -4.04 20.40 0.94
C ARG A 40 -4.38 20.29 -0.54
N VAL A 41 -4.04 19.16 -1.17
CA VAL A 41 -4.38 18.93 -2.60
C VAL A 41 -5.89 19.03 -2.82
N ARG A 42 -6.69 18.41 -1.97
CA ARG A 42 -8.15 18.45 -2.06
C ARG A 42 -8.71 19.86 -1.87
N SER A 43 -8.21 20.59 -0.88
CA SER A 43 -8.68 21.96 -0.60
C SER A 43 -8.41 22.90 -1.76
N VAL A 44 -7.22 22.83 -2.35
CA VAL A 44 -6.86 23.63 -3.53
C VAL A 44 -7.68 23.20 -4.75
N LEU A 45 -7.88 21.90 -4.94
CA LEU A 45 -8.73 21.37 -6.01
C LEU A 45 -10.16 21.92 -5.94
N HIS A 46 -10.78 21.92 -4.75
CA HIS A 46 -12.13 22.46 -4.56
C HIS A 46 -12.18 23.99 -4.79
N ALA A 47 -11.16 24.71 -4.34
CA ALA A 47 -11.07 26.15 -4.54
C ALA A 47 -10.97 26.51 -6.04
N ILE A 48 -10.15 25.80 -6.80
CA ILE A 48 -9.98 26.02 -8.25
C ILE A 48 -11.24 25.59 -9.01
N ALA A 49 -11.81 24.43 -8.69
CA ALA A 49 -12.98 23.90 -9.37
C ALA A 49 -14.28 24.64 -9.05
N GLY A 50 -14.29 25.45 -7.97
CA GLY A 50 -15.48 26.17 -7.49
C GLY A 50 -16.63 25.26 -7.02
N ARG A 51 -16.34 23.97 -6.84
CA ARG A 51 -17.32 22.94 -6.42
C ARG A 51 -16.62 21.78 -5.73
N ASP A 52 -17.39 20.97 -4.99
CA ASP A 52 -16.89 19.70 -4.44
C ASP A 52 -16.65 18.70 -5.59
N THR A 53 -15.38 18.47 -5.90
CA THR A 53 -14.94 17.49 -6.89
C THR A 53 -13.81 16.63 -6.32
N ASN A 54 -13.86 15.34 -6.64
CA ASN A 54 -12.81 14.39 -6.26
C ASN A 54 -12.02 13.90 -7.49
N LEU A 55 -12.27 14.51 -8.64
CA LEU A 55 -11.61 14.15 -9.90
C LEU A 55 -10.51 15.17 -10.22
N LEU A 56 -9.27 14.73 -10.14
CA LEU A 56 -8.08 15.50 -10.45
C LEU A 56 -7.73 15.29 -11.95
N THR A 57 -8.43 16.00 -12.85
CA THR A 57 -8.16 15.96 -14.30
C THR A 57 -6.78 16.55 -14.61
N HIS A 58 -6.27 16.32 -15.80
CA HIS A 58 -4.94 16.81 -16.20
C HIS A 58 -4.83 18.34 -16.09
N GLU A 59 -5.86 19.07 -16.55
CA GLU A 59 -5.93 20.53 -16.44
C GLU A 59 -5.92 20.99 -14.97
N LEU A 60 -6.65 20.28 -14.10
CA LEU A 60 -6.67 20.57 -12.66
C LEU A 60 -5.34 20.20 -11.99
N GLN A 61 -4.61 19.19 -12.47
CA GLN A 61 -3.28 18.87 -11.97
C GLN A 61 -2.29 20.03 -12.20
N GLU A 62 -2.33 20.66 -13.37
CA GLU A 62 -1.49 21.83 -13.66
C GLU A 62 -1.82 22.98 -12.71
N ALA A 63 -3.09 23.37 -12.62
CA ALA A 63 -3.55 24.45 -11.76
C ALA A 63 -3.26 24.19 -10.27
N VAL A 64 -3.49 22.97 -9.80
CA VAL A 64 -3.19 22.58 -8.42
C VAL A 64 -1.69 22.60 -8.13
N SER A 65 -0.86 22.10 -9.08
CA SER A 65 0.60 22.10 -8.92
C SER A 65 1.18 23.51 -8.83
N GLU A 66 0.63 24.42 -9.61
CA GLU A 66 1.01 25.83 -9.58
C GLU A 66 0.58 26.51 -8.28
N CYS A 67 -0.67 26.35 -7.87
CA CYS A 67 -1.21 26.92 -6.65
C CYS A 67 -0.48 26.42 -5.39
N LEU A 68 -0.06 25.16 -5.38
CA LEU A 68 0.72 24.57 -4.28
C LEU A 68 2.21 24.94 -4.32
N GLY A 69 2.66 25.66 -5.34
CA GLY A 69 4.07 26.04 -5.48
C GLY A 69 5.00 24.84 -5.69
N VAL A 70 4.53 23.78 -6.35
CA VAL A 70 5.35 22.60 -6.61
C VAL A 70 6.55 22.97 -7.50
N PRO A 71 7.78 22.59 -7.14
CA PRO A 71 8.96 22.95 -7.90
C PRO A 71 8.97 22.27 -9.28
N GLY A 72 9.46 23.01 -10.30
CA GLY A 72 9.60 22.50 -11.68
C GLY A 72 9.74 23.60 -12.70
N ALA A 73 10.55 23.36 -13.72
CA ALA A 73 10.81 24.31 -14.81
C ALA A 73 9.70 24.24 -15.90
N GLY A 74 8.44 24.43 -15.49
CA GLY A 74 7.28 24.43 -16.38
C GLY A 74 6.14 23.52 -15.88
N PRO A 75 4.99 23.50 -16.60
CA PRO A 75 3.81 22.77 -16.15
C PRO A 75 4.06 21.27 -15.99
N ARG A 76 4.62 20.61 -17.00
CA ARG A 76 4.82 19.16 -17.00
C ARG A 76 5.70 18.65 -15.85
N PRO A 77 6.92 19.18 -15.58
CA PRO A 77 7.70 18.75 -14.43
C PRO A 77 7.01 18.99 -13.08
N ARG A 78 6.23 20.09 -12.95
CA ARG A 78 5.43 20.34 -11.73
C ARG A 78 4.34 19.31 -11.53
N VAL A 79 3.63 18.94 -12.59
CA VAL A 79 2.59 17.88 -12.53
C VAL A 79 3.22 16.54 -12.19
N GLU A 80 4.33 16.18 -12.81
CA GLU A 80 5.05 14.92 -12.52
C GLU A 80 5.50 14.88 -11.04
N ALA A 81 6.02 15.97 -10.50
CA ALA A 81 6.41 16.07 -9.11
C ALA A 81 5.18 15.97 -8.15
N LEU A 82 4.10 16.70 -8.44
CA LEU A 82 2.86 16.63 -7.67
C LEU A 82 2.30 15.21 -7.65
N MET A 83 2.21 14.56 -8.81
CA MET A 83 1.65 13.22 -8.91
C MET A 83 2.55 12.15 -8.29
N GLY A 84 3.88 12.32 -8.38
CA GLY A 84 4.83 11.47 -7.65
C GLY A 84 4.60 11.50 -6.15
N GLU A 85 4.48 12.70 -5.57
CA GLU A 85 4.15 12.88 -4.15
C GLU A 85 2.77 12.29 -3.82
N TYR A 86 1.77 12.56 -4.65
CA TYR A 86 0.42 12.05 -4.46
C TYR A 86 0.39 10.52 -4.40
N PHE A 87 1.02 9.85 -5.35
CA PHE A 87 1.05 8.38 -5.37
C PHE A 87 1.88 7.80 -4.24
N ARG A 88 2.96 8.44 -3.83
CA ARG A 88 3.75 8.02 -2.68
C ARG A 88 2.89 8.01 -1.39
N HIS A 89 2.18 9.10 -1.12
CA HIS A 89 1.30 9.20 0.04
C HIS A 89 0.11 8.23 -0.05
N ALA A 90 -0.55 8.16 -1.22
CA ALA A 90 -1.67 7.25 -1.43
C ALA A 90 -1.28 5.78 -1.24
N ARG A 91 -0.08 5.38 -1.71
CA ARG A 91 0.47 4.03 -1.51
C ARG A 91 0.72 3.75 -0.03
N GLY A 92 1.34 4.67 0.70
CA GLY A 92 1.57 4.52 2.14
C GLY A 92 0.27 4.33 2.93
N VAL A 93 -0.77 5.10 2.60
CA VAL A 93 -2.11 4.95 3.21
C VAL A 93 -2.72 3.59 2.88
N THR A 94 -2.60 3.12 1.64
CA THR A 94 -3.10 1.79 1.23
C THR A 94 -2.41 0.68 2.01
N GLN A 95 -1.10 0.76 2.16
CA GLN A 95 -0.31 -0.22 2.93
C GLN A 95 -0.70 -0.21 4.41
N ALA A 96 -0.84 0.98 5.01
CA ALA A 96 -1.27 1.11 6.41
C ALA A 96 -2.67 0.51 6.64
N LEU A 97 -3.62 0.71 5.71
CA LEU A 97 -4.95 0.12 5.80
C LEU A 97 -4.90 -1.40 5.66
N ALA A 98 -4.13 -1.92 4.70
CA ALA A 98 -3.98 -3.35 4.49
C ALA A 98 -3.40 -4.03 5.75
N TRP A 99 -2.32 -3.46 6.31
CA TRP A 99 -1.73 -3.94 7.56
C TRP A 99 -2.73 -3.85 8.73
N THR A 100 -3.42 -2.72 8.90
CA THR A 100 -4.41 -2.56 9.97
C THR A 100 -5.51 -3.62 9.87
N ARG A 101 -5.99 -3.90 8.67
CA ARG A 101 -7.00 -4.95 8.43
C ARG A 101 -6.47 -6.34 8.77
N SER A 102 -5.24 -6.68 8.40
CA SER A 102 -4.65 -7.98 8.69
C SER A 102 -4.46 -8.21 10.19
N VAL A 103 -4.21 -7.17 10.96
CA VAL A 103 -4.11 -7.24 12.43
C VAL A 103 -5.47 -7.44 13.07
N VAL A 104 -6.50 -6.71 12.62
CA VAL A 104 -7.86 -6.78 13.19
C VAL A 104 -8.57 -8.06 12.79
N ARG A 105 -8.38 -8.48 11.55
CA ARG A 105 -8.98 -9.70 11.01
C ARG A 105 -7.91 -10.49 10.27
N PRO A 106 -7.11 -11.27 11.00
CA PRO A 106 -6.12 -12.12 10.34
C PRO A 106 -6.82 -13.06 9.36
N PRO A 107 -6.17 -13.39 8.23
CA PRO A 107 -6.70 -14.37 7.29
C PRO A 107 -7.02 -15.67 8.02
N ALA A 108 -8.09 -16.35 7.60
CA ALA A 108 -8.43 -17.65 8.14
C ALA A 108 -7.25 -18.62 7.98
N PRO A 109 -6.99 -19.48 8.99
CA PRO A 109 -5.96 -20.50 8.85
C PRO A 109 -6.22 -21.36 7.61
N ILE A 110 -5.17 -21.67 6.87
CA ILE A 110 -5.27 -22.55 5.71
C ILE A 110 -5.53 -23.97 6.21
N ALA A 111 -6.63 -24.57 5.75
CA ALA A 111 -7.09 -25.86 6.25
C ALA A 111 -6.12 -27.00 5.94
N GLU A 112 -5.39 -26.93 4.83
CA GLU A 112 -4.44 -27.95 4.40
C GLU A 112 -3.09 -27.32 4.01
N PRO A 113 -2.21 -27.07 5.00
CA PRO A 113 -0.85 -26.62 4.71
C PRO A 113 -0.07 -27.72 3.98
N GLY A 114 0.68 -27.37 2.96
CA GLY A 114 1.48 -28.35 2.24
C GLY A 114 2.28 -27.77 1.09
N ARG A 115 3.10 -28.63 0.48
CA ARG A 115 3.85 -28.28 -0.73
C ARG A 115 2.91 -28.32 -1.93
N VAL A 116 2.85 -27.24 -2.69
CA VAL A 116 1.99 -27.11 -3.87
C VAL A 116 2.79 -27.38 -5.14
N THR A 117 4.02 -26.87 -5.20
CA THR A 117 4.93 -27.06 -6.32
C THR A 117 6.34 -27.42 -5.81
N GLU A 118 7.32 -27.55 -6.72
CA GLU A 118 8.70 -27.79 -6.31
C GLU A 118 9.26 -26.65 -5.43
N HIS A 119 8.83 -25.40 -5.68
CA HIS A 119 9.42 -24.22 -5.05
C HIS A 119 8.51 -23.51 -4.08
N VAL A 120 7.21 -23.81 -4.11
CA VAL A 120 6.17 -23.09 -3.37
C VAL A 120 5.37 -24.05 -2.49
N ALA A 121 5.19 -23.65 -1.26
CA ALA A 121 4.34 -24.31 -0.28
C ALA A 121 3.29 -23.34 0.27
N VAL A 122 2.25 -23.89 0.86
CA VAL A 122 1.21 -23.14 1.56
C VAL A 122 1.35 -23.45 3.06
N GLY A 123 1.56 -22.42 3.86
CA GLY A 123 1.62 -22.46 5.32
C GLY A 123 0.35 -21.89 5.95
N VAL A 124 0.32 -21.80 7.27
CA VAL A 124 -0.81 -21.25 8.04
C VAL A 124 -1.02 -19.74 7.79
N ASP A 125 0.02 -19.05 7.36
CA ASP A 125 0.09 -17.60 7.09
C ASP A 125 0.00 -17.25 5.61
N GLY A 126 -0.06 -18.26 4.74
CA GLY A 126 -0.16 -18.08 3.30
C GLY A 126 0.89 -18.84 2.48
N VAL A 127 1.05 -18.37 1.25
CA VAL A 127 2.04 -18.92 0.32
C VAL A 127 3.44 -18.54 0.77
N ARG A 128 4.35 -19.52 0.79
CA ARG A 128 5.76 -19.37 1.18
C ARG A 128 6.69 -20.08 0.23
N PHE A 129 7.95 -19.69 0.21
CA PHE A 129 8.98 -20.43 -0.51
C PHE A 129 9.37 -21.72 0.25
N VAL A 130 9.60 -22.80 -0.49
CA VAL A 130 10.17 -24.06 0.07
C VAL A 130 11.63 -23.82 0.45
N GLU A 131 12.37 -23.12 -0.40
CA GLU A 131 13.76 -22.72 -0.20
C GLU A 131 13.91 -21.21 -0.50
N PRO A 132 13.93 -20.32 0.49
CA PRO A 132 14.06 -18.88 0.27
C PRO A 132 15.34 -18.47 -0.49
N SER A 133 16.45 -19.15 -0.24
CA SER A 133 17.71 -18.92 -0.95
C SER A 133 17.62 -19.17 -2.45
N ARG A 134 16.82 -20.13 -2.87
CA ARG A 134 16.58 -20.44 -4.27
C ARG A 134 15.68 -19.38 -4.93
N ALA A 135 14.71 -18.86 -4.19
CA ALA A 135 13.86 -17.79 -4.67
C ALA A 135 14.67 -16.50 -4.92
N VAL A 136 15.68 -16.22 -4.11
CA VAL A 136 16.61 -15.09 -4.31
C VAL A 136 17.43 -15.30 -5.60
N ALA A 137 17.90 -16.51 -5.86
CA ALA A 137 18.72 -16.82 -7.04
C ALA A 137 17.88 -16.90 -8.35
N GLN A 138 16.59 -17.16 -8.26
CA GLN A 138 15.71 -17.39 -9.40
C GLN A 138 14.40 -16.62 -9.28
N PRO A 139 14.32 -15.37 -9.78
CA PRO A 139 13.11 -14.53 -9.68
C PRO A 139 11.84 -15.14 -10.28
N THR A 140 11.95 -16.14 -11.16
CA THR A 140 10.79 -16.88 -11.70
C THR A 140 10.00 -17.60 -10.61
N VAL A 141 10.63 -17.99 -9.51
CA VAL A 141 9.98 -18.60 -8.34
C VAL A 141 9.01 -17.61 -7.66
N TRP A 142 9.26 -16.30 -7.75
CA TRP A 142 8.34 -15.29 -7.23
C TRP A 142 7.02 -15.28 -8.00
N LEU A 143 7.11 -15.39 -9.34
CA LEU A 143 5.90 -15.46 -10.18
C LEU A 143 5.08 -16.70 -9.84
N GLU A 144 5.73 -17.84 -9.67
CA GLU A 144 5.09 -19.09 -9.25
C GLU A 144 4.36 -18.94 -7.90
N ALA A 145 4.97 -18.24 -6.93
CA ALA A 145 4.33 -17.98 -5.66
C ALA A 145 3.07 -17.10 -5.81
N PHE A 146 3.11 -16.09 -6.67
CA PHE A 146 1.93 -15.27 -6.97
C PHE A 146 0.85 -16.04 -7.73
N GLU A 147 1.23 -16.88 -8.68
CA GLU A 147 0.29 -17.74 -9.40
C GLU A 147 -0.46 -18.67 -8.46
N VAL A 148 0.26 -19.34 -7.53
CA VAL A 148 -0.35 -20.19 -6.51
C VAL A 148 -1.27 -19.39 -5.60
N ALA A 149 -0.85 -18.20 -5.18
CA ALA A 149 -1.65 -17.31 -4.33
C ALA A 149 -2.96 -16.90 -5.01
N ILE A 150 -2.90 -16.48 -6.27
CA ILE A 150 -4.05 -16.00 -7.05
C ILE A 150 -4.99 -17.16 -7.36
N ALA A 151 -4.46 -18.29 -7.86
CA ALA A 151 -5.26 -19.44 -8.27
C ALA A 151 -6.08 -20.04 -7.12
N ASN A 152 -5.57 -19.97 -5.89
CA ASN A 152 -6.21 -20.57 -4.72
C ASN A 152 -6.80 -19.55 -3.75
N GLY A 153 -6.67 -18.26 -4.01
CA GLY A 153 -7.15 -17.19 -3.12
C GLY A 153 -6.38 -17.11 -1.80
N TYR A 154 -5.15 -17.61 -1.74
CA TYR A 154 -4.32 -17.58 -0.54
C TYR A 154 -3.57 -16.26 -0.40
N PRO A 155 -3.36 -15.76 0.82
CA PRO A 155 -2.48 -14.64 1.05
C PRO A 155 -1.02 -15.02 0.75
N VAL A 156 -0.22 -14.04 0.38
CA VAL A 156 1.24 -14.20 0.30
C VAL A 156 1.82 -13.92 1.69
N SER A 157 2.65 -14.80 2.22
CA SER A 157 3.26 -14.65 3.54
C SER A 157 4.17 -13.42 3.64
N ASP A 158 4.43 -12.96 4.85
CA ASP A 158 5.34 -11.84 5.07
C ASP A 158 6.80 -12.20 4.71
N GLU A 159 7.19 -13.46 4.85
CA GLU A 159 8.48 -13.99 4.40
C GLU A 159 8.68 -13.75 2.89
N VAL A 160 7.71 -14.14 2.07
CA VAL A 160 7.78 -13.94 0.61
C VAL A 160 7.85 -12.46 0.26
N ARG A 161 7.05 -11.62 0.93
CA ARG A 161 7.06 -10.17 0.69
C ARG A 161 8.41 -9.55 1.03
N SER A 162 8.97 -9.89 2.20
CA SER A 162 10.27 -9.38 2.63
C SER A 162 11.39 -9.83 1.69
N THR A 163 11.40 -11.11 1.32
CA THR A 163 12.39 -11.64 0.37
C THR A 163 12.36 -10.89 -0.96
N ILE A 164 11.18 -10.59 -1.49
CA ILE A 164 11.06 -9.84 -2.74
C ILE A 164 11.49 -8.39 -2.55
N GLN A 165 11.08 -7.74 -1.46
CA GLN A 165 11.42 -6.32 -1.20
C GLN A 165 12.92 -6.08 -1.01
N GLU A 166 13.64 -7.05 -0.44
CA GLU A 166 15.08 -6.96 -0.20
C GLU A 166 15.91 -7.16 -1.48
N HIS A 167 15.33 -7.75 -2.54
CA HIS A 167 16.07 -8.16 -3.74
C HIS A 167 15.54 -7.53 -5.04
N VAL A 168 14.59 -6.59 -4.98
CA VAL A 168 14.12 -5.74 -6.08
C VAL A 168 14.71 -4.34 -5.95
#